data_cd4d933c7f48d782ee58d3dd9c474565
#
_entry.id   cd4d933c7f48d782ee58d3dd9c474565
#
_cell.length_a   1.000
_cell.length_b   1.000
_cell.length_c   1.000
_cell.angle_alpha   90.00
_cell.angle_beta   90.00
_cell.angle_gamma   90.00
#
_symmetry.space_group_name_H-M   'P 1'
#
loop_
_entity.id
_entity.type
_entity.pdbx_description
1 polymer ?
#
loop_
_entity_poly.entity_id
_entity_poly.type
_entity_poly.pdbx_seq_one_letter_code
_entity_poly.pdbx_strand_id
1 'polypeptide(L)'
;MHGLAFTKGHGTENDFVLVPDPEGRHDLTPDEVRALADRRAGVGGDGVIRVVPTRLADDPAVRAQSGQAAWFMDYRNADGSVSEMCGNGTRVFAAYLLREGLERGGEFAIATRAGLKQVRTVAQGYAVDLGAARVDDSEGARETGFNAVVHAHGGPELPGLRVDVGNPHTVVVLPPTLALGDLDLSVAPHVAPHPSAGTNVEFVQILGSGHIAMRVHERGVGETRSCGTGAVAAAAATRWWDGADDTNREWTVDVPGGRLTVTFTDAGTAELAGPAVLVADGIWTDGAG
;
A
#
# COMPACT_ATOMS: atom_id res chain seq x y z
N MET A 1 -18.30 19.81 8.23
CA MET A 1 -17.19 19.17 8.97
C MET A 1 -16.70 19.94 10.22
N HIS A 2 -17.25 21.10 10.54
CA HIS A 2 -16.80 21.88 11.72
C HIS A 2 -16.79 21.03 13.00
N GLY A 3 -15.68 21.06 13.73
CA GLY A 3 -15.49 20.26 14.96
C GLY A 3 -15.11 18.80 14.74
N LEU A 4 -14.83 18.37 13.49
CA LEU A 4 -14.42 17.01 13.20
C LEU A 4 -13.00 16.73 13.72
N ALA A 5 -12.88 15.78 14.64
CA ALA A 5 -11.57 15.33 15.12
C ALA A 5 -10.84 14.54 14.03
N PHE A 6 -9.52 14.68 13.97
CA PHE A 6 -8.69 13.88 13.09
C PHE A 6 -7.34 13.54 13.72
N THR A 7 -6.73 12.47 13.21
CA THR A 7 -5.33 12.12 13.45
C THR A 7 -4.59 12.07 12.12
N LYS A 8 -3.43 12.70 12.03
CA LYS A 8 -2.52 12.57 10.90
C LYS A 8 -1.53 11.45 11.18
N GLY A 9 -1.33 10.55 10.21
CA GLY A 9 -0.33 9.49 10.32
C GLY A 9 0.21 9.04 8.97
N HIS A 10 1.30 8.28 8.96
CA HIS A 10 1.88 7.70 7.75
C HIS A 10 2.50 6.33 8.00
N GLY A 11 2.49 5.49 6.96
CA GLY A 11 3.30 4.27 6.88
C GLY A 11 4.34 4.44 5.78
N THR A 12 5.63 4.56 6.14
CA THR A 12 6.72 4.83 5.18
C THR A 12 6.42 6.02 4.25
N GLU A 13 6.00 7.16 4.84
CA GLU A 13 5.66 8.43 4.19
C GLU A 13 4.48 8.39 3.18
N ASN A 14 3.75 7.28 3.10
CA ASN A 14 2.41 7.27 2.52
C ASN A 14 1.44 7.68 3.64
N ASP A 15 0.79 8.84 3.50
CA ASP A 15 0.21 9.57 4.62
C ASP A 15 -1.31 9.72 4.55
N PHE A 16 -1.95 9.63 5.71
CA PHE A 16 -3.40 9.56 5.84
C PHE A 16 -3.94 10.52 6.89
N VAL A 17 -5.17 10.95 6.67
CA VAL A 17 -5.99 11.62 7.68
C VAL A 17 -7.00 10.60 8.22
N LEU A 18 -6.86 10.22 9.49
CA LEU A 18 -7.81 9.32 10.15
C LEU A 18 -8.91 10.15 10.81
N VAL A 19 -10.16 9.76 10.57
CA VAL A 19 -11.36 10.42 11.12
C VAL A 19 -12.10 9.43 12.01
N PRO A 20 -12.08 9.61 13.35
CA PRO A 20 -12.82 8.74 14.26
C PRO A 20 -14.32 8.94 14.12
N ASP A 21 -15.05 7.83 13.95
CA ASP A 21 -16.51 7.83 13.90
C ASP A 21 -17.10 6.61 14.64
N PRO A 22 -16.97 6.58 15.97
CA PRO A 22 -17.42 5.44 16.78
C PRO A 22 -18.93 5.23 16.76
N GLU A 23 -19.70 6.23 16.34
CA GLU A 23 -21.15 6.20 16.32
C GLU A 23 -21.74 6.06 14.90
N GLY A 24 -20.88 6.05 13.85
CA GLY A 24 -21.31 5.92 12.44
C GLY A 24 -22.11 7.12 11.93
N ARG A 25 -21.76 8.34 12.39
CA ARG A 25 -22.51 9.57 12.04
C ARG A 25 -21.88 10.38 10.90
N HIS A 26 -20.63 10.08 10.55
CA HIS A 26 -19.87 10.87 9.57
C HIS A 26 -19.74 10.08 8.26
N ASP A 27 -20.76 10.12 7.41
CA ASP A 27 -20.61 9.64 6.03
C ASP A 27 -19.88 10.73 5.22
N LEU A 28 -18.56 10.56 5.10
CA LEU A 28 -17.69 11.52 4.39
C LEU A 28 -18.04 11.53 2.91
N THR A 29 -18.50 12.67 2.43
CA THR A 29 -18.70 12.89 1.00
C THR A 29 -17.35 12.98 0.25
N PRO A 30 -17.31 12.71 -1.08
CA PRO A 30 -16.08 12.88 -1.87
C PRO A 30 -15.49 14.30 -1.78
N ASP A 31 -16.34 15.34 -1.65
CA ASP A 31 -15.87 16.72 -1.50
C ASP A 31 -15.19 16.96 -0.15
N GLU A 32 -15.73 16.41 0.93
CA GLU A 32 -15.13 16.47 2.25
C GLU A 32 -13.81 15.72 2.31
N VAL A 33 -13.72 14.56 1.66
CA VAL A 33 -12.45 13.82 1.53
C VAL A 33 -11.41 14.64 0.80
N ARG A 34 -11.77 15.25 -0.35
CA ARG A 34 -10.85 16.13 -1.09
C ARG A 34 -10.40 17.33 -0.25
N ALA A 35 -11.31 17.94 0.52
CA ALA A 35 -10.98 19.06 1.38
C ALA A 35 -10.00 18.66 2.49
N LEU A 36 -10.21 17.52 3.15
CA LEU A 36 -9.30 16.99 4.18
C LEU A 36 -7.94 16.62 3.61
N ALA A 37 -7.92 15.99 2.43
CA ALA A 37 -6.70 15.50 1.78
C ALA A 37 -5.89 16.58 1.06
N ASP A 38 -6.44 17.78 0.84
CA ASP A 38 -5.72 18.87 0.17
C ASP A 38 -4.49 19.29 1.00
N ARG A 39 -3.29 19.23 0.37
CA ARG A 39 -2.01 19.50 1.04
C ARG A 39 -1.73 20.98 1.29
N ARG A 40 -2.56 21.90 0.76
CA ARG A 40 -2.40 23.35 0.90
C ARG A 40 -3.51 23.98 1.69
N ALA A 41 -4.76 23.58 1.44
CA ALA A 41 -5.95 24.15 2.07
C ALA A 41 -6.57 23.22 3.13
N GLY A 42 -6.14 21.96 3.20
CA GLY A 42 -6.61 20.95 4.14
C GLY A 42 -5.55 20.50 5.15
N VAL A 43 -5.76 19.31 5.70
CA VAL A 43 -4.77 18.60 6.54
C VAL A 43 -3.67 18.00 5.66
N GLY A 44 -4.03 17.62 4.44
CA GLY A 44 -3.15 16.99 3.47
C GLY A 44 -2.97 15.49 3.70
N GLY A 45 -2.99 14.70 2.64
CA GLY A 45 -2.76 13.27 2.69
C GLY A 45 -2.98 12.59 1.34
N ASP A 46 -2.45 11.37 1.21
CA ASP A 46 -2.71 10.51 0.05
C ASP A 46 -4.12 9.91 0.12
N GLY A 47 -4.75 9.98 1.31
CA GLY A 47 -6.14 9.59 1.51
C GLY A 47 -6.65 9.84 2.91
N VAL A 48 -7.94 9.54 3.08
CA VAL A 48 -8.67 9.66 4.33
C VAL A 48 -9.16 8.29 4.76
N ILE A 49 -9.02 7.97 6.04
CA ILE A 49 -9.49 6.72 6.64
C ILE A 49 -10.49 7.06 7.74
N ARG A 50 -11.77 6.77 7.50
CA ARG A 50 -12.80 6.83 8.55
C ARG A 50 -12.67 5.59 9.43
N VAL A 51 -12.58 5.80 10.75
CA VAL A 51 -12.45 4.74 11.76
C VAL A 51 -13.84 4.47 12.33
N VAL A 52 -14.52 3.45 11.85
CA VAL A 52 -15.92 3.16 12.19
C VAL A 52 -16.09 1.71 12.65
N PRO A 53 -16.97 1.42 13.62
CA PRO A 53 -17.29 0.04 13.99
C PRO A 53 -17.83 -0.76 12.80
N THR A 54 -17.32 -1.95 12.56
CA THR A 54 -17.71 -2.80 11.40
C THR A 54 -19.21 -3.04 11.31
N ARG A 55 -19.90 -3.19 12.46
CA ARG A 55 -21.35 -3.36 12.55
C ARG A 55 -22.15 -2.16 12.01
N LEU A 56 -21.54 -0.98 11.92
CA LEU A 56 -22.14 0.26 11.43
C LEU A 56 -21.74 0.58 9.98
N ALA A 57 -21.01 -0.32 9.31
CA ALA A 57 -20.65 -0.13 7.92
C ALA A 57 -21.89 -0.14 7.02
N ASP A 58 -21.96 0.79 6.06
CA ASP A 58 -23.07 0.87 5.10
C ASP A 58 -23.06 -0.29 4.10
N ASP A 59 -21.84 -0.77 3.73
CA ASP A 59 -21.64 -1.91 2.86
C ASP A 59 -22.01 -3.23 3.58
N PRO A 60 -23.02 -3.99 3.09
CA PRO A 60 -23.41 -5.27 3.69
C PRO A 60 -22.29 -6.31 3.72
N ALA A 61 -21.40 -6.33 2.71
CA ALA A 61 -20.28 -7.28 2.67
C ALA A 61 -19.22 -6.95 3.75
N VAL A 62 -19.00 -5.67 4.02
CA VAL A 62 -18.16 -5.25 5.15
C VAL A 62 -18.84 -5.55 6.47
N ARG A 63 -20.11 -5.20 6.61
CA ARG A 63 -20.88 -5.44 7.85
C ARG A 63 -20.93 -6.91 8.23
N ALA A 64 -20.93 -7.84 7.27
CA ALA A 64 -20.85 -9.28 7.51
C ALA A 64 -19.56 -9.73 8.21
N GLN A 65 -18.51 -8.91 8.18
CA GLN A 65 -17.22 -9.18 8.85
C GLN A 65 -17.25 -8.84 10.36
N SER A 66 -18.33 -8.25 10.88
CA SER A 66 -18.42 -7.71 12.26
C SER A 66 -18.24 -8.76 13.36
N GLY A 67 -18.46 -10.04 13.07
CA GLY A 67 -18.19 -11.14 14.01
C GLY A 67 -16.70 -11.49 14.17
N GLN A 68 -15.83 -10.97 13.29
CA GLN A 68 -14.40 -11.28 13.25
C GLN A 68 -13.51 -10.05 13.38
N ALA A 69 -14.00 -8.87 13.01
CA ALA A 69 -13.29 -7.60 13.12
C ALA A 69 -14.21 -6.54 13.73
N ALA A 70 -13.78 -5.91 14.82
CA ALA A 70 -14.55 -4.88 15.50
C ALA A 70 -14.59 -3.57 14.69
N TRP A 71 -13.51 -3.25 13.99
CA TRP A 71 -13.30 -1.98 13.32
C TRP A 71 -13.15 -2.12 11.82
N PHE A 72 -13.78 -1.21 11.09
CA PHE A 72 -13.74 -1.08 9.63
C PHE A 72 -12.85 0.09 9.23
N MET A 73 -11.88 -0.19 8.38
CA MET A 73 -11.06 0.77 7.71
C MET A 73 -11.78 1.27 6.44
N ASP A 74 -12.61 2.32 6.57
CA ASP A 74 -13.27 2.97 5.44
C ASP A 74 -12.28 3.91 4.75
N TYR A 75 -11.51 3.36 3.82
CA TYR A 75 -10.46 4.09 3.12
C TYR A 75 -10.96 4.73 1.84
N ARG A 76 -10.57 6.00 1.65
CA ARG A 76 -10.85 6.82 0.47
C ARG A 76 -9.59 7.51 -0.02
N ASN A 77 -9.34 7.46 -1.33
CA ASN A 77 -8.21 8.18 -1.96
C ASN A 77 -8.40 9.69 -1.84
N ALA A 78 -7.32 10.47 -2.03
CA ALA A 78 -7.37 11.93 -1.95
C ALA A 78 -8.35 12.60 -2.94
N ASP A 79 -8.66 11.95 -4.05
CA ASP A 79 -9.66 12.41 -5.03
C ASP A 79 -11.12 12.18 -4.62
N GLY A 80 -11.34 11.55 -3.45
CA GLY A 80 -12.65 11.18 -2.92
C GLY A 80 -13.18 9.84 -3.41
N SER A 81 -12.47 9.13 -4.28
CA SER A 81 -12.85 7.79 -4.72
C SER A 81 -12.70 6.76 -3.60
N VAL A 82 -13.60 5.79 -3.57
CA VAL A 82 -13.55 4.67 -2.63
C VAL A 82 -12.46 3.69 -3.06
N SER A 83 -11.67 3.22 -2.11
CA SER A 83 -10.67 2.19 -2.33
C SER A 83 -10.94 0.96 -1.46
N GLU A 84 -10.54 -0.20 -1.94
CA GLU A 84 -10.83 -1.46 -1.26
C GLU A 84 -9.93 -1.67 -0.04
N MET A 85 -8.62 -1.34 -0.16
CA MET A 85 -7.62 -1.52 0.89
C MET A 85 -6.32 -0.81 0.51
N CYS A 86 -5.50 -0.47 1.51
CA CYS A 86 -4.14 0.01 1.36
C CYS A 86 -3.26 -0.59 2.48
N GLY A 87 -2.19 -1.30 2.11
CA GLY A 87 -1.29 -1.95 3.09
C GLY A 87 -0.62 -0.96 4.04
N ASN A 88 -0.20 0.21 3.54
CA ASN A 88 0.36 1.29 4.37
C ASN A 88 -0.71 1.88 5.30
N GLY A 89 -1.91 2.15 4.76
CA GLY A 89 -3.04 2.64 5.53
C GLY A 89 -3.48 1.66 6.62
N THR A 90 -3.44 0.34 6.36
CA THR A 90 -3.79 -0.69 7.35
C THR A 90 -2.84 -0.66 8.56
N ARG A 91 -1.52 -0.44 8.34
CA ARG A 91 -0.57 -0.28 9.44
C ARG A 91 -0.84 0.98 10.27
N VAL A 92 -1.14 2.10 9.62
CA VAL A 92 -1.49 3.37 10.30
C VAL A 92 -2.79 3.23 11.06
N PHE A 93 -3.79 2.56 10.49
CA PHE A 93 -5.06 2.25 11.14
C PHE A 93 -4.86 1.38 12.39
N ALA A 94 -4.02 0.34 12.30
CA ALA A 94 -3.66 -0.50 13.45
C ALA A 94 -2.97 0.29 14.56
N ALA A 95 -2.02 1.16 14.20
CA ALA A 95 -1.35 2.04 15.16
C ALA A 95 -2.35 2.94 15.90
N TYR A 96 -3.32 3.49 15.16
CA TYR A 96 -4.38 4.30 15.73
C TYR A 96 -5.26 3.49 16.69
N LEU A 97 -5.75 2.32 16.27
CA LEU A 97 -6.62 1.49 17.12
C LEU A 97 -5.94 1.13 18.46
N LEU A 98 -4.66 0.79 18.41
CA LEU A 98 -3.90 0.44 19.61
C LEU A 98 -3.64 1.66 20.51
N ARG A 99 -3.29 2.82 19.93
CA ARG A 99 -3.09 4.06 20.69
C ARG A 99 -4.36 4.48 21.43
N GLU A 100 -5.51 4.39 20.77
CA GLU A 100 -6.80 4.76 21.35
C GLU A 100 -7.40 3.68 22.28
N GLY A 101 -6.73 2.52 22.44
CA GLY A 101 -7.22 1.41 23.25
C GLY A 101 -8.48 0.74 22.68
N LEU A 102 -8.73 0.94 21.38
CA LEU A 102 -9.86 0.36 20.63
C LEU A 102 -9.60 -1.10 20.29
N GLU A 103 -8.34 -1.49 20.18
CA GLU A 103 -7.87 -2.87 20.10
C GLU A 103 -6.82 -3.11 21.19
N ARG A 104 -6.61 -4.38 21.52
CA ARG A 104 -5.62 -4.80 22.51
C ARG A 104 -4.61 -5.69 21.85
N GLY A 105 -3.35 -5.26 21.87
CA GLY A 105 -2.19 -5.71 21.13
C GLY A 105 -2.02 -7.21 20.89
N GLY A 106 -1.04 -7.53 20.07
CA GLY A 106 -0.74 -8.86 19.61
C GLY A 106 -1.20 -9.06 18.18
N GLU A 107 -2.31 -9.76 17.99
CA GLU A 107 -2.88 -10.06 16.67
C GLU A 107 -4.39 -9.77 16.69
N PHE A 108 -4.88 -9.10 15.64
CA PHE A 108 -6.31 -8.77 15.48
C PHE A 108 -6.67 -8.61 14.00
N ALA A 109 -7.96 -8.70 13.70
CA ALA A 109 -8.48 -8.51 12.37
C ALA A 109 -9.04 -7.09 12.17
N ILE A 110 -8.85 -6.54 10.98
CA ILE A 110 -9.45 -5.29 10.50
C ILE A 110 -10.37 -5.62 9.35
N ALA A 111 -11.60 -5.11 9.37
CA ALA A 111 -12.53 -5.20 8.26
C ALA A 111 -12.14 -4.18 7.18
N THR A 112 -12.14 -4.62 5.92
CA THR A 112 -11.92 -3.76 4.74
C THR A 112 -12.89 -4.16 3.63
N ARG A 113 -12.98 -3.35 2.56
CA ARG A 113 -13.75 -3.74 1.37
C ARG A 113 -13.12 -4.90 0.60
N ALA A 114 -11.81 -5.10 0.75
CA ALA A 114 -11.09 -6.28 0.24
C ALA A 114 -11.16 -7.50 1.19
N GLY A 115 -12.12 -7.53 2.13
CA GLY A 115 -12.24 -8.56 3.14
C GLY A 115 -11.40 -8.30 4.39
N LEU A 116 -11.31 -9.31 5.26
CA LEU A 116 -10.55 -9.24 6.50
C LEU A 116 -9.05 -9.14 6.22
N LYS A 117 -8.38 -8.29 7.01
CA LYS A 117 -6.93 -8.21 7.05
C LYS A 117 -6.44 -8.55 8.45
N GLN A 118 -5.59 -9.57 8.53
CA GLN A 118 -4.92 -9.91 9.78
C GLN A 118 -3.76 -8.96 9.98
N VAL A 119 -3.67 -8.41 11.18
CA VAL A 119 -2.60 -7.50 11.59
C VAL A 119 -1.97 -8.05 12.85
N ARG A 120 -0.66 -8.04 12.93
CA ARG A 120 0.09 -8.36 14.15
C ARG A 120 1.15 -7.31 14.45
N THR A 121 1.37 -7.06 15.73
CA THR A 121 2.46 -6.20 16.18
C THR A 121 3.80 -6.94 16.06
N VAL A 122 4.78 -6.27 15.47
CA VAL A 122 6.15 -6.77 15.30
C VAL A 122 7.17 -5.76 15.80
N ALA A 123 8.43 -6.14 15.93
CA ALA A 123 9.47 -5.24 16.44
C ALA A 123 9.62 -3.95 15.61
N GLN A 124 9.38 -4.03 14.29
CA GLN A 124 9.49 -2.90 13.36
C GLN A 124 8.18 -2.12 13.15
N GLY A 125 7.13 -2.43 13.91
CA GLY A 125 5.81 -1.81 13.78
C GLY A 125 4.69 -2.83 13.62
N TYR A 126 4.10 -2.94 12.43
CA TYR A 126 2.94 -3.79 12.16
C TYR A 126 3.15 -4.63 10.90
N ALA A 127 2.78 -5.90 10.97
CA ALA A 127 2.70 -6.80 9.83
C ALA A 127 1.24 -7.00 9.41
N VAL A 128 0.99 -6.98 8.11
CA VAL A 128 -0.34 -7.13 7.49
C VAL A 128 -0.27 -8.22 6.43
N ASP A 129 -1.16 -9.20 6.46
CA ASP A 129 -1.32 -10.17 5.38
C ASP A 129 -2.00 -9.50 4.16
N LEU A 130 -1.26 -9.39 3.06
CA LEU A 130 -1.74 -8.82 1.80
C LEU A 130 -2.32 -9.88 0.85
N GLY A 131 -2.29 -11.16 1.22
CA GLY A 131 -2.73 -12.26 0.37
C GLY A 131 -1.62 -12.78 -0.55
N ALA A 132 -2.02 -13.54 -1.57
CA ALA A 132 -1.06 -14.15 -2.49
C ALA A 132 -0.48 -13.14 -3.47
N ALA A 133 0.84 -13.21 -3.68
CA ALA A 133 1.51 -12.57 -4.79
C ALA A 133 1.68 -13.60 -5.92
N ARG A 134 1.10 -13.32 -7.09
CA ARG A 134 1.14 -14.21 -8.25
C ARG A 134 2.02 -13.62 -9.33
N VAL A 135 3.20 -14.20 -9.50
CA VAL A 135 4.07 -13.89 -10.63
C VAL A 135 3.44 -14.51 -11.89
N ASP A 136 3.40 -13.75 -12.99
CA ASP A 136 3.03 -14.31 -14.29
C ASP A 136 4.20 -15.18 -14.81
N ASP A 137 4.11 -16.47 -14.51
CA ASP A 137 5.09 -17.49 -14.84
C ASP A 137 4.75 -18.25 -16.12
N SER A 138 4.13 -17.55 -17.11
CA SER A 138 3.84 -18.08 -18.43
C SER A 138 5.09 -18.69 -19.08
N GLU A 139 4.89 -19.60 -20.06
CA GLU A 139 6.01 -20.27 -20.74
C GLU A 139 7.02 -19.26 -21.31
N GLY A 140 6.55 -18.17 -21.94
CA GLY A 140 7.41 -17.10 -22.43
C GLY A 140 8.19 -16.40 -21.32
N ALA A 141 7.58 -16.15 -20.16
CA ALA A 141 8.27 -15.56 -19.02
C ALA A 141 9.36 -16.49 -18.46
N ARG A 142 9.10 -17.81 -18.41
CA ARG A 142 10.09 -18.81 -17.95
C ARG A 142 11.28 -18.93 -18.90
N GLU A 143 11.05 -18.83 -20.22
CA GLU A 143 12.09 -18.92 -21.25
C GLU A 143 12.98 -17.67 -21.29
N THR A 144 12.39 -16.49 -21.19
CA THR A 144 13.10 -15.21 -21.39
C THR A 144 13.47 -14.49 -20.10
N GLY A 145 12.82 -14.83 -18.98
CA GLY A 145 12.95 -14.13 -17.71
C GLY A 145 12.05 -12.89 -17.60
N PHE A 146 11.22 -12.56 -18.64
CA PHE A 146 10.34 -11.39 -18.64
C PHE A 146 9.11 -11.61 -19.54
N ASN A 147 8.06 -10.81 -19.37
CA ASN A 147 6.85 -10.82 -20.19
C ASN A 147 6.32 -9.40 -20.49
N ALA A 148 7.12 -8.40 -20.19
CA ALA A 148 6.87 -7.02 -20.53
C ALA A 148 8.17 -6.30 -20.86
N VAL A 149 8.09 -5.23 -21.64
CA VAL A 149 9.17 -4.27 -21.87
C VAL A 149 8.71 -2.94 -21.30
N VAL A 150 9.53 -2.33 -20.47
CA VAL A 150 9.23 -1.07 -19.78
C VAL A 150 10.22 0.00 -20.22
N HIS A 151 9.68 1.18 -20.54
CA HIS A 151 10.47 2.35 -20.90
C HIS A 151 10.12 3.51 -19.97
N ALA A 152 11.03 3.86 -19.06
CA ALA A 152 10.95 5.07 -18.28
C ALA A 152 11.31 6.29 -19.13
N HIS A 153 10.76 7.46 -18.81
CA HIS A 153 11.00 8.68 -19.58
C HIS A 153 12.50 9.00 -19.71
N GLY A 154 12.99 9.13 -20.95
CA GLY A 154 14.39 9.41 -21.24
C GLY A 154 15.38 8.26 -20.95
N GLY A 155 14.88 7.10 -20.49
CA GLY A 155 15.69 5.93 -20.17
C GLY A 155 15.74 4.87 -21.26
N PRO A 156 16.47 3.74 -21.05
CA PRO A 156 16.48 2.61 -21.94
C PRO A 156 15.18 1.78 -21.83
N GLU A 157 14.96 0.90 -22.80
CA GLU A 157 14.00 -0.19 -22.68
C GLU A 157 14.55 -1.28 -21.74
N LEU A 158 13.72 -1.72 -20.79
CA LEU A 158 14.11 -2.67 -19.75
C LEU A 158 13.12 -3.84 -19.70
N PRO A 159 13.59 -5.07 -19.49
CA PRO A 159 12.71 -6.22 -19.31
C PRO A 159 11.93 -6.09 -17.99
N GLY A 160 10.66 -6.44 -18.03
CA GLY A 160 9.76 -6.41 -16.88
C GLY A 160 8.99 -7.71 -16.69
N LEU A 161 8.64 -8.02 -15.45
CA LEU A 161 7.87 -9.18 -15.08
C LEU A 161 6.57 -8.74 -14.40
N ARG A 162 5.45 -9.28 -14.88
CA ARG A 162 4.13 -8.97 -14.32
C ARG A 162 3.87 -9.77 -13.04
N VAL A 163 3.30 -9.09 -12.06
CA VAL A 163 2.91 -9.66 -10.77
C VAL A 163 1.53 -9.14 -10.39
N ASP A 164 0.68 -10.01 -9.86
CA ASP A 164 -0.62 -9.66 -9.31
C ASP A 164 -0.59 -9.84 -7.79
N VAL A 165 -0.89 -8.77 -7.06
CA VAL A 165 -1.02 -8.75 -5.59
C VAL A 165 -2.44 -8.28 -5.21
N GLY A 166 -3.45 -8.70 -6.00
CA GLY A 166 -4.81 -8.17 -5.97
C GLY A 166 -4.98 -6.90 -6.82
N ASN A 167 -3.89 -6.35 -7.31
CA ASN A 167 -3.81 -5.30 -8.31
C ASN A 167 -2.58 -5.54 -9.20
N PRO A 168 -2.56 -5.02 -10.46
CA PRO A 168 -1.50 -5.31 -11.41
C PRO A 168 -0.22 -4.51 -11.15
N HIS A 169 0.92 -5.20 -11.19
CA HIS A 169 2.26 -4.66 -11.09
C HIS A 169 3.14 -5.13 -12.25
N THR A 170 4.11 -4.32 -12.64
CA THR A 170 5.17 -4.68 -13.57
C THR A 170 6.51 -4.31 -12.94
N VAL A 171 7.29 -5.32 -12.61
CA VAL A 171 8.56 -5.17 -11.88
C VAL A 171 9.73 -5.22 -12.84
N VAL A 172 10.64 -4.28 -12.70
CA VAL A 172 11.87 -4.14 -13.51
C VAL A 172 13.07 -4.16 -12.59
N VAL A 173 14.00 -5.09 -12.77
CA VAL A 173 15.30 -5.05 -12.11
C VAL A 173 16.27 -4.23 -12.94
N LEU A 174 16.85 -3.20 -12.35
CA LEU A 174 17.80 -2.32 -13.03
C LEU A 174 19.15 -3.02 -13.22
N PRO A 175 19.78 -2.84 -14.39
CA PRO A 175 21.16 -3.29 -14.60
C PRO A 175 22.12 -2.48 -13.70
N PRO A 176 23.30 -3.02 -13.36
CA PRO A 176 24.27 -2.33 -12.48
C PRO A 176 24.73 -0.95 -12.99
N THR A 177 24.53 -0.68 -14.25
CA THR A 177 24.91 0.59 -14.91
C THR A 177 23.88 1.71 -14.75
N LEU A 178 22.70 1.42 -14.16
CA LEU A 178 21.61 2.37 -14.01
C LEU A 178 21.18 2.40 -12.54
N ALA A 179 21.24 3.57 -11.91
CA ALA A 179 20.78 3.72 -10.53
C ALA A 179 19.31 4.15 -10.46
N LEU A 180 18.63 3.83 -9.36
CA LEU A 180 17.25 4.28 -9.11
C LEU A 180 17.10 5.80 -9.20
N GLY A 181 18.12 6.56 -8.75
CA GLY A 181 18.13 8.01 -8.80
C GLY A 181 18.21 8.63 -10.21
N ASP A 182 18.61 7.85 -11.20
CA ASP A 182 18.75 8.32 -12.59
C ASP A 182 17.41 8.27 -13.35
N LEU A 183 16.37 7.65 -12.78
CA LEU A 183 15.06 7.50 -13.43
C LEU A 183 14.22 8.77 -13.25
N ASP A 184 13.64 9.25 -14.33
CA ASP A 184 12.56 10.24 -14.29
C ASP A 184 11.21 9.52 -14.25
N LEU A 185 10.60 9.49 -13.07
CA LEU A 185 9.27 8.90 -12.82
C LEU A 185 8.18 9.98 -12.68
N SER A 186 8.46 11.22 -13.06
CA SER A 186 7.43 12.27 -13.13
C SER A 186 6.41 12.02 -14.25
N VAL A 187 6.79 11.20 -15.24
CA VAL A 187 5.95 10.74 -16.35
C VAL A 187 5.73 9.24 -16.22
N ALA A 188 4.50 8.78 -16.52
CA ALA A 188 4.16 7.36 -16.50
C ALA A 188 5.06 6.55 -17.44
N PRO A 189 5.71 5.47 -16.97
CA PRO A 189 6.48 4.58 -17.82
C PRO A 189 5.59 3.90 -18.88
N HIS A 190 6.11 3.76 -20.06
CA HIS A 190 5.43 2.97 -21.11
C HIS A 190 5.69 1.48 -20.89
N VAL A 191 4.64 0.65 -20.94
CA VAL A 191 4.72 -0.80 -20.77
C VAL A 191 4.16 -1.49 -22.01
N ALA A 192 4.94 -2.37 -22.62
CA ALA A 192 4.55 -3.16 -23.78
C ALA A 192 4.62 -4.68 -23.47
N PRO A 193 3.61 -5.48 -23.86
CA PRO A 193 2.30 -5.05 -24.37
C PRO A 193 1.53 -4.25 -23.31
N HIS A 194 0.75 -3.25 -23.77
CA HIS A 194 0.02 -2.37 -22.84
C HIS A 194 -1.03 -3.18 -22.06
N PRO A 195 -0.97 -3.19 -20.71
CA PRO A 195 -1.98 -3.89 -19.91
C PRO A 195 -3.30 -3.12 -19.93
N SER A 196 -4.40 -3.78 -20.30
CA SER A 196 -5.72 -3.15 -20.51
C SER A 196 -6.25 -2.40 -19.29
N ALA A 197 -5.92 -2.87 -18.09
CA ALA A 197 -6.29 -2.25 -16.81
C ALA A 197 -5.22 -1.25 -16.31
N GLY A 198 -4.15 -0.99 -17.07
CA GLY A 198 -2.96 -0.30 -16.57
C GLY A 198 -2.17 -1.15 -15.56
N THR A 199 -1.07 -0.62 -15.05
CA THR A 199 -0.20 -1.30 -14.08
C THR A 199 0.54 -0.29 -13.21
N ASN A 200 0.87 -0.65 -11.98
CA ASN A 200 1.93 0.01 -11.23
C ASN A 200 3.26 -0.49 -11.80
N VAL A 201 4.29 0.34 -11.77
CA VAL A 201 5.61 -0.02 -12.29
C VAL A 201 6.65 0.19 -11.20
N GLU A 202 7.27 -0.90 -10.76
CA GLU A 202 8.32 -0.92 -9.77
C GLU A 202 9.68 -1.06 -10.43
N PHE A 203 10.58 -0.12 -10.18
CA PHE A 203 11.99 -0.22 -10.57
C PHE A 203 12.79 -0.65 -9.34
N VAL A 204 13.54 -1.73 -9.48
CA VAL A 204 14.21 -2.43 -8.38
C VAL A 204 15.71 -2.45 -8.59
N GLN A 205 16.46 -2.14 -7.56
CA GLN A 205 17.90 -2.34 -7.46
C GLN A 205 18.20 -3.41 -6.42
N ILE A 206 18.94 -4.44 -6.79
CA ILE A 206 19.38 -5.51 -5.88
C ILE A 206 20.53 -4.98 -5.04
N LEU A 207 20.40 -5.00 -3.71
CA LEU A 207 21.40 -4.57 -2.76
C LEU A 207 22.16 -5.76 -2.13
N GLY A 208 21.57 -6.95 -2.15
CA GLY A 208 22.12 -8.18 -1.62
C GLY A 208 21.09 -9.30 -1.61
N SER A 209 21.46 -10.46 -1.10
CA SER A 209 20.52 -11.57 -0.93
C SER A 209 19.40 -11.15 0.03
N GLY A 210 18.15 -11.27 -0.40
CA GLY A 210 16.97 -10.86 0.40
C GLY A 210 16.87 -9.34 0.65
N HIS A 211 17.62 -8.50 -0.08
CA HIS A 211 17.59 -7.06 0.12
C HIS A 211 17.56 -6.30 -1.21
N ILE A 212 16.52 -5.51 -1.39
CA ILE A 212 16.29 -4.67 -2.57
C ILE A 212 15.95 -3.24 -2.17
N ALA A 213 16.21 -2.31 -3.08
CA ALA A 213 15.64 -0.96 -3.04
C ALA A 213 14.71 -0.78 -4.23
N MET A 214 13.66 0.03 -4.08
CA MET A 214 12.74 0.30 -5.18
C MET A 214 12.23 1.74 -5.21
N ARG A 215 11.84 2.17 -6.41
CA ARG A 215 10.95 3.30 -6.67
C ARG A 215 9.76 2.83 -7.47
N VAL A 216 8.61 3.47 -7.32
CA VAL A 216 7.36 3.06 -7.95
C VAL A 216 6.66 4.23 -8.61
N HIS A 217 6.11 3.99 -9.80
CA HIS A 217 5.10 4.86 -10.41
C HIS A 217 3.74 4.15 -10.30
N GLU A 218 2.87 4.66 -9.44
CA GLU A 218 1.55 4.07 -9.22
C GLU A 218 0.55 4.49 -10.31
N ARG A 219 -0.26 3.53 -10.73
CA ARG A 219 -1.29 3.70 -11.74
C ARG A 219 -2.30 4.78 -11.34
N GLY A 220 -2.41 5.82 -12.15
CA GLY A 220 -3.36 6.91 -11.94
C GLY A 220 -2.96 7.92 -10.84
N VAL A 221 -1.82 7.71 -10.17
CA VAL A 221 -1.33 8.57 -9.09
C VAL A 221 -0.02 9.26 -9.47
N GLY A 222 0.94 8.50 -9.99
CA GLY A 222 2.28 8.97 -10.26
C GLY A 222 3.31 8.34 -9.33
N GLU A 223 4.51 8.93 -9.23
CA GLU A 223 5.51 8.45 -8.30
C GLU A 223 5.08 8.71 -6.85
N THR A 224 5.13 7.65 -6.02
CA THR A 224 4.87 7.73 -4.58
C THR A 224 6.11 7.29 -3.79
N ARG A 225 6.15 7.68 -2.51
CA ARG A 225 7.29 7.37 -1.65
C ARG A 225 7.25 5.95 -1.07
N SER A 226 6.09 5.28 -1.15
CA SER A 226 5.90 3.90 -0.69
C SER A 226 4.60 3.31 -1.23
N CYS A 227 4.69 2.15 -1.86
CA CYS A 227 3.54 1.32 -2.26
C CYS A 227 3.68 -0.06 -1.60
N GLY A 228 2.71 -0.44 -0.75
CA GLY A 228 2.78 -1.71 -0.01
C GLY A 228 2.68 -2.94 -0.90
N THR A 229 1.71 -2.97 -1.83
CA THR A 229 1.57 -4.05 -2.82
C THR A 229 2.73 -4.06 -3.81
N GLY A 230 3.25 -2.89 -4.16
CA GLY A 230 4.45 -2.76 -4.99
C GLY A 230 5.70 -3.37 -4.32
N ALA A 231 5.88 -3.18 -3.01
CA ALA A 231 6.97 -3.82 -2.27
C ALA A 231 6.86 -5.35 -2.28
N VAL A 232 5.64 -5.88 -2.13
CA VAL A 232 5.37 -7.31 -2.23
C VAL A 232 5.62 -7.82 -3.66
N ALA A 233 5.17 -7.09 -4.68
CA ALA A 233 5.40 -7.45 -6.08
C ALA A 233 6.89 -7.46 -6.43
N ALA A 234 7.63 -6.44 -5.99
CA ALA A 234 9.09 -6.34 -6.19
C ALA A 234 9.83 -7.51 -5.54
N ALA A 235 9.51 -7.84 -4.28
CA ALA A 235 10.09 -8.99 -3.59
C ALA A 235 9.73 -10.32 -4.28
N ALA A 236 8.47 -10.50 -4.71
CA ALA A 236 8.00 -11.71 -5.37
C ALA A 236 8.69 -11.94 -6.73
N ALA A 237 8.80 -10.90 -7.55
CA ALA A 237 9.51 -10.98 -8.83
C ALA A 237 11.00 -11.27 -8.63
N THR A 238 11.65 -10.58 -7.70
CA THR A 238 13.08 -10.79 -7.43
C THR A 238 13.34 -12.20 -6.91
N ARG A 239 12.48 -12.70 -6.00
CA ARG A 239 12.54 -14.07 -5.51
C ARG A 239 12.35 -15.09 -6.64
N TRP A 240 11.45 -14.83 -7.57
CA TRP A 240 11.21 -15.69 -8.74
C TRP A 240 12.45 -15.78 -9.64
N TRP A 241 13.13 -14.65 -9.92
CA TRP A 241 14.39 -14.62 -10.68
C TRP A 241 15.55 -15.29 -9.95
N ASP A 242 15.54 -15.27 -8.60
CA ASP A 242 16.56 -15.94 -7.75
C ASP A 242 16.30 -17.45 -7.59
N GLY A 243 15.31 -18.01 -8.30
CA GLY A 243 15.00 -19.43 -8.32
C GLY A 243 13.94 -19.89 -7.30
N ALA A 244 13.31 -18.96 -6.60
CA ALA A 244 12.14 -19.17 -5.72
C ALA A 244 12.29 -20.33 -4.71
N ASP A 245 13.49 -20.55 -4.16
CA ASP A 245 13.69 -21.57 -3.15
C ASP A 245 13.00 -21.18 -1.82
N ASP A 246 12.67 -22.18 -1.00
CA ASP A 246 12.02 -21.97 0.29
C ASP A 246 12.96 -21.41 1.37
N THR A 247 14.24 -21.20 1.07
CA THR A 247 15.23 -20.70 2.03
C THR A 247 15.23 -19.19 2.15
N ASN A 248 14.80 -18.45 1.11
CA ASN A 248 14.76 -17.00 1.08
C ASN A 248 13.31 -16.47 1.12
N ARG A 249 12.70 -16.52 2.31
CA ARG A 249 11.30 -16.11 2.51
C ARG A 249 11.13 -14.67 2.99
N GLU A 250 12.17 -14.08 3.56
CA GLU A 250 12.14 -12.72 4.09
C GLU A 250 12.96 -11.79 3.23
N TRP A 251 12.34 -10.68 2.83
CA TRP A 251 12.92 -9.65 1.98
C TRP A 251 12.87 -8.29 2.64
N THR A 252 14.01 -7.63 2.72
CA THR A 252 14.09 -6.21 3.07
C THR A 252 13.87 -5.38 1.81
N VAL A 253 12.96 -4.43 1.86
CA VAL A 253 12.63 -3.53 0.75
C VAL A 253 12.81 -2.09 1.21
N ASP A 254 13.86 -1.44 0.71
CA ASP A 254 14.07 0.00 0.92
C ASP A 254 13.25 0.77 -0.10
N VAL A 255 12.42 1.68 0.37
CA VAL A 255 11.61 2.61 -0.43
C VAL A 255 11.98 4.05 -0.07
N PRO A 256 11.68 5.06 -0.90
CA PRO A 256 11.98 6.45 -0.56
C PRO A 256 11.46 6.90 0.81
N GLY A 257 10.35 6.35 1.28
CA GLY A 257 9.73 6.66 2.58
C GLY A 257 10.26 5.86 3.76
N GLY A 258 11.18 4.89 3.56
CA GLY A 258 11.73 4.08 4.66
C GLY A 258 11.99 2.63 4.28
N ARG A 259 11.87 1.74 5.26
CA ARG A 259 12.16 0.31 5.10
C ARG A 259 10.95 -0.54 5.42
N LEU A 260 10.72 -1.53 4.58
CA LEU A 260 9.67 -2.55 4.71
C LEU A 260 10.29 -3.93 4.76
N THR A 261 9.58 -4.88 5.35
CA THR A 261 9.91 -6.30 5.29
C THR A 261 8.75 -7.05 4.64
N VAL A 262 9.04 -7.88 3.65
CA VAL A 262 8.08 -8.78 3.01
C VAL A 262 8.44 -10.21 3.42
N THR A 263 7.47 -10.94 3.95
CA THR A 263 7.66 -12.36 4.34
C THR A 263 6.67 -13.23 3.57
N PHE A 264 7.18 -14.19 2.80
CA PHE A 264 6.35 -15.21 2.14
C PHE A 264 6.05 -16.35 3.11
N THR A 265 4.76 -16.60 3.37
CA THR A 265 4.29 -17.56 4.36
C THR A 265 4.15 -18.97 3.79
N ASP A 266 4.07 -19.98 4.66
CA ASP A 266 3.76 -21.37 4.26
C ASP A 266 2.37 -21.51 3.64
N ALA A 267 1.46 -20.59 3.94
CA ALA A 267 0.13 -20.55 3.34
C ALA A 267 0.11 -19.99 1.90
N GLY A 268 1.28 -19.58 1.36
CA GLY A 268 1.38 -19.00 0.02
C GLY A 268 0.94 -17.55 -0.07
N THR A 269 0.84 -16.87 1.07
CA THR A 269 0.53 -15.43 1.14
C THR A 269 1.80 -14.62 1.41
N ALA A 270 1.71 -13.29 1.29
CA ALA A 270 2.78 -12.37 1.63
C ALA A 270 2.34 -11.43 2.75
N GLU A 271 3.10 -11.41 3.83
CA GLU A 271 2.99 -10.39 4.87
C GLU A 271 3.89 -9.19 4.55
N LEU A 272 3.35 -7.99 4.74
CA LEU A 272 4.08 -6.74 4.67
C LEU A 272 4.23 -6.15 6.06
N ALA A 273 5.46 -6.05 6.55
CA ALA A 273 5.76 -5.42 7.83
C ALA A 273 6.49 -4.08 7.63
N GLY A 274 6.22 -3.13 8.54
CA GLY A 274 6.89 -1.84 8.54
C GLY A 274 6.33 -0.89 9.58
N PRO A 275 6.97 0.30 9.72
CA PRO A 275 6.56 1.29 10.69
C PRO A 275 5.23 1.94 10.33
N ALA A 276 4.56 2.45 11.36
CA ALA A 276 3.48 3.41 11.24
C ALA A 276 3.68 4.49 12.31
N VAL A 277 3.55 5.74 11.90
CA VAL A 277 3.77 6.90 12.76
C VAL A 277 2.50 7.74 12.77
N LEU A 278 2.00 8.06 13.97
CA LEU A 278 0.93 9.04 14.19
C LEU A 278 1.60 10.38 14.50
N VAL A 279 1.39 11.36 13.64
CA VAL A 279 2.17 12.61 13.60
C VAL A 279 1.53 13.71 14.42
N ALA A 280 0.19 13.85 14.31
CA ALA A 280 -0.54 14.93 14.97
C ALA A 280 -2.02 14.57 15.14
N ASP A 281 -2.63 15.14 16.14
CA ASP A 281 -4.08 15.17 16.34
C ASP A 281 -4.59 16.59 16.19
N GLY A 282 -5.83 16.75 15.72
CA GLY A 282 -6.43 18.06 15.55
C GLY A 282 -7.95 18.02 15.46
N ILE A 283 -8.52 19.22 15.38
CA ILE A 283 -9.94 19.45 15.14
C ILE A 283 -10.05 20.25 13.85
N TRP A 284 -10.82 19.75 12.90
CA TRP A 284 -11.13 20.50 11.68
C TRP A 284 -12.03 21.68 12.02
N THR A 285 -11.56 22.85 11.69
CA THR A 285 -12.38 24.06 11.77
C THR A 285 -12.64 24.54 10.36
N ASP A 286 -13.92 24.58 9.95
CA ASP A 286 -14.25 25.28 8.71
C ASP A 286 -13.73 26.71 8.87
N GLY A 287 -12.87 27.15 7.96
CA GLY A 287 -12.36 28.52 8.02
C GLY A 287 -13.54 29.46 8.17
N ALA A 288 -13.60 30.17 9.28
CA ALA A 288 -14.59 31.19 9.47
C ALA A 288 -14.35 32.23 8.36
N GLY A 289 -15.26 32.27 7.39
CA GLY A 289 -15.29 33.33 6.39
C GLY A 289 -15.56 34.68 7.01
#